data_bdda3a1340c2a9a386b984e9b9b22b02
#
_entry.id   bdda3a1340c2a9a386b984e9b9b22b02
#
_cell.length_a   1.000
_cell.length_b   1.000
_cell.length_c   1.000
_cell.angle_alpha   90.00
_cell.angle_beta   90.00
_cell.angle_gamma   90.00
#
_symmetry.space_group_name_H-M   'P 1'
#
loop_
_entity.id
_entity.type
_entity.pdbx_description
1 polymer ?
#
loop_
_entity_poly.entity_id
_entity_poly.type
_entity_poly.pdbx_seq_one_letter_code
_entity_poly.pdbx_strand_id
1 'polypeptide(L)'
;MSVFFPKSKNVSLFPEFRKVSKEKKMSALCEIDVSKLDFGVKDGKFARTTLQGALPKFKLGSVDAPCRAPFGISTPFSGDDAELRRTMDLEICPDDLAPLARIDEAVVAAGVKHSGKWFGRELNEAAVRAMHTPLVIAPKKQEYAPTVRTKVNIATTEIYVHKGGKSVKKGSKDDVAKGSLVSAYVTLSSVMFGNRQFGVSLTVEKLMVKQSADASSGASVFGDFVLEEEEPTAKRAKLEEGY
;
A
#
# COMPACT_ATOMS: atom_id res chain seq x y z
N MET A 1 25.81 -7.72 69.88
CA MET A 1 25.90 -6.59 68.92
C MET A 1 25.31 -7.10 67.61
N SER A 2 24.04 -6.76 67.34
CA SER A 2 23.33 -7.14 66.11
C SER A 2 23.35 -5.95 65.18
N VAL A 3 23.92 -6.13 63.98
CA VAL A 3 24.01 -5.12 62.95
C VAL A 3 22.73 -5.20 62.08
N PHE A 4 21.92 -4.15 62.13
CA PHE A 4 20.68 -4.00 61.37
C PHE A 4 21.05 -3.42 59.98
N PHE A 5 20.80 -4.17 58.88
CA PHE A 5 20.85 -3.64 57.53
C PHE A 5 19.46 -3.12 57.11
N PRO A 6 19.36 -1.91 56.58
CA PRO A 6 18.08 -1.40 56.08
C PRO A 6 17.79 -2.02 54.70
N LYS A 7 16.54 -2.53 54.54
CA LYS A 7 15.99 -2.99 53.28
C LYS A 7 15.86 -1.82 52.29
N SER A 8 16.55 -1.91 51.19
CA SER A 8 16.40 -1.00 50.05
C SER A 8 14.99 -1.11 49.45
N LYS A 9 14.25 0.01 49.45
CA LYS A 9 12.97 0.14 48.73
C LYS A 9 13.29 0.22 47.21
N ASN A 10 12.96 -0.82 46.47
CA ASN A 10 12.90 -0.77 45.00
C ASN A 10 11.78 0.19 44.62
N VAL A 11 12.16 1.39 44.20
CA VAL A 11 11.25 2.32 43.54
C VAL A 11 11.16 1.88 42.07
N SER A 12 10.05 1.28 41.71
CA SER A 12 9.71 0.96 40.33
C SER A 12 9.48 2.26 39.55
N LEU A 13 10.48 2.64 38.79
CA LEU A 13 10.50 3.84 37.92
C LEU A 13 10.11 3.44 36.48
N PHE A 14 8.93 2.83 36.33
CA PHE A 14 8.32 2.69 35.01
C PHE A 14 6.91 3.29 35.08
N PRO A 15 6.65 4.40 34.35
CA PRO A 15 5.29 4.87 34.19
C PRO A 15 4.50 3.83 33.42
N GLU A 16 3.35 3.45 34.00
CA GLU A 16 2.37 2.57 33.37
C GLU A 16 1.94 3.11 32.01
N PHE A 17 2.44 2.54 30.93
CA PHE A 17 1.81 2.60 29.62
C PHE A 17 0.57 1.69 29.59
N ARG A 18 -0.42 2.00 30.43
CA ARG A 18 -1.77 1.45 30.35
C ARG A 18 -2.71 2.53 29.86
N LYS A 19 -2.81 2.63 28.53
CA LYS A 19 -4.03 2.91 27.76
C LYS A 19 -3.73 2.69 26.29
N VAL A 20 -3.38 1.45 25.93
CA VAL A 20 -3.63 1.00 24.57
C VAL A 20 -5.15 0.88 24.47
N SER A 21 -5.78 1.85 23.81
CA SER A 21 -7.16 1.75 23.35
C SER A 21 -7.32 0.35 22.75
N LYS A 22 -8.44 -0.33 23.06
CA LYS A 22 -8.80 -1.63 22.46
C LYS A 22 -8.72 -1.46 20.94
N GLU A 23 -7.56 -1.73 20.36
CA GLU A 23 -7.42 -1.83 18.90
C GLU A 23 -8.38 -2.93 18.49
N LYS A 24 -9.43 -2.52 17.79
CA LYS A 24 -10.40 -3.43 17.19
C LYS A 24 -9.56 -4.35 16.31
N LYS A 25 -9.48 -5.64 16.68
CA LYS A 25 -8.68 -6.65 15.99
C LYS A 25 -9.00 -6.55 14.50
N MET A 26 -8.05 -6.12 13.69
CA MET A 26 -8.27 -5.94 12.26
C MET A 26 -8.26 -7.32 11.63
N SER A 27 -9.31 -7.63 10.91
CA SER A 27 -9.50 -8.92 10.26
C SER A 27 -8.52 -9.08 9.08
N ALA A 28 -8.03 -10.29 8.88
CA ALA A 28 -7.41 -10.63 7.61
C ALA A 28 -8.45 -10.50 6.49
N LEU A 29 -8.03 -10.25 5.26
CA LEU A 29 -8.95 -10.08 4.14
C LEU A 29 -9.85 -11.32 3.94
N CYS A 30 -9.32 -12.52 4.16
CA CYS A 30 -10.05 -13.78 4.07
C CYS A 30 -11.18 -13.93 5.12
N GLU A 31 -11.11 -13.19 6.24
CA GLU A 31 -12.11 -13.20 7.33
C GLU A 31 -13.29 -12.24 7.07
N ILE A 32 -13.24 -11.44 6.00
CA ILE A 32 -14.33 -10.51 5.68
C ILE A 32 -15.52 -11.29 5.13
N ASP A 33 -16.64 -11.19 5.82
CA ASP A 33 -17.91 -11.67 5.31
C ASP A 33 -18.47 -10.68 4.29
N VAL A 34 -18.14 -10.93 3.03
CA VAL A 34 -18.52 -10.08 1.91
C VAL A 34 -20.05 -9.96 1.75
N SER A 35 -20.81 -10.97 2.21
CA SER A 35 -22.28 -10.94 2.16
C SER A 35 -22.91 -9.86 3.05
N LYS A 36 -22.15 -9.36 4.02
CA LYS A 36 -22.54 -8.28 4.94
C LYS A 36 -22.09 -6.90 4.50
N LEU A 37 -21.45 -6.80 3.33
CA LEU A 37 -21.15 -5.50 2.75
C LEU A 37 -22.46 -4.82 2.31
N ASP A 38 -22.62 -3.59 2.74
CA ASP A 38 -23.72 -2.73 2.31
C ASP A 38 -23.16 -1.55 1.52
N PHE A 39 -23.87 -1.24 0.43
CA PHE A 39 -23.49 -0.18 -0.49
C PHE A 39 -24.62 0.85 -0.51
N GLY A 40 -24.29 2.03 -0.02
CA GLY A 40 -25.24 3.11 0.13
C GLY A 40 -25.77 3.69 -1.19
N VAL A 41 -26.65 4.64 -1.05
CA VAL A 41 -27.12 5.44 -2.20
C VAL A 41 -26.00 6.31 -2.71
N LYS A 42 -25.92 6.45 -4.04
CA LYS A 42 -24.96 7.35 -4.69
C LYS A 42 -25.24 8.79 -4.30
N ASP A 43 -24.21 9.46 -3.80
CA ASP A 43 -24.18 10.88 -3.54
C ASP A 43 -23.04 11.50 -4.36
N GLY A 44 -23.39 12.34 -5.34
CA GLY A 44 -22.45 12.87 -6.32
C GLY A 44 -21.70 11.77 -7.08
N LYS A 45 -20.39 11.65 -6.84
CA LYS A 45 -19.50 10.66 -7.48
C LYS A 45 -19.20 9.44 -6.61
N PHE A 46 -19.86 9.28 -5.46
CA PHE A 46 -19.53 8.26 -4.48
C PHE A 46 -20.78 7.54 -3.96
N ALA A 47 -20.66 6.25 -3.66
CA ALA A 47 -21.59 5.53 -2.80
C ALA A 47 -20.78 4.92 -1.66
N ARG A 48 -21.19 5.20 -0.42
CA ARG A 48 -20.46 4.75 0.77
C ARG A 48 -20.56 3.23 0.91
N THR A 49 -19.44 2.59 1.23
CA THR A 49 -19.40 1.17 1.55
C THR A 49 -19.32 0.98 3.05
N THR A 50 -20.14 0.10 3.60
CA THR A 50 -20.11 -0.24 5.02
C THR A 50 -20.14 -1.76 5.23
N LEU A 51 -19.57 -2.19 6.34
CA LEU A 51 -19.66 -3.55 6.86
C LEU A 51 -20.25 -3.44 8.27
N GLN A 52 -21.51 -3.86 8.43
CA GLN A 52 -22.23 -3.74 9.71
C GLN A 52 -22.20 -2.29 10.26
N GLY A 53 -22.40 -1.29 9.40
CA GLY A 53 -22.45 0.12 9.75
C GLY A 53 -21.07 0.81 9.94
N ALA A 54 -19.96 0.08 9.89
CA ALA A 54 -18.61 0.62 9.95
C ALA A 54 -17.90 0.53 8.61
N LEU A 55 -16.85 1.33 8.39
CA LEU A 55 -16.00 1.19 7.21
C LEU A 55 -15.27 -0.16 7.25
N PRO A 56 -15.33 -0.96 6.18
CA PRO A 56 -14.62 -2.22 6.09
C PRO A 56 -13.11 -1.97 6.09
N LYS A 57 -12.40 -2.61 7.02
CA LYS A 57 -10.95 -2.49 7.16
C LYS A 57 -10.33 -3.87 7.16
N PHE A 58 -9.28 -4.05 6.40
CA PHE A 58 -8.56 -5.31 6.32
C PHE A 58 -7.09 -5.12 6.01
N LYS A 59 -6.36 -6.20 6.11
CA LYS A 59 -4.92 -6.25 5.88
C LYS A 59 -4.62 -6.92 4.55
N LEU A 60 -3.77 -6.28 3.75
CA LEU A 60 -3.15 -6.86 2.56
C LEU A 60 -1.71 -7.23 2.90
N GLY A 61 -1.36 -8.47 2.65
CA GLY A 61 -0.09 -9.04 3.04
C GLY A 61 0.11 -9.13 4.56
N SER A 62 1.18 -9.74 4.98
CA SER A 62 1.59 -9.84 6.39
C SER A 62 3.08 -9.54 6.54
N VAL A 63 3.58 -9.48 7.77
CA VAL A 63 5.02 -9.33 8.02
C VAL A 63 5.81 -10.52 7.46
N ASP A 64 5.21 -11.73 7.52
CA ASP A 64 5.82 -12.97 7.04
C ASP A 64 5.64 -13.16 5.53
N ALA A 65 4.48 -12.74 4.99
CA ALA A 65 4.14 -12.77 3.57
C ALA A 65 3.75 -11.35 3.10
N PRO A 66 4.72 -10.43 2.95
CA PRO A 66 4.45 -9.06 2.55
C PRO A 66 4.11 -8.97 1.06
N CYS A 67 3.28 -8.00 0.71
CA CYS A 67 3.08 -7.59 -0.67
C CYS A 67 4.30 -6.80 -1.17
N ARG A 68 4.60 -6.90 -2.45
CA ARG A 68 5.62 -6.04 -3.07
C ARG A 68 4.96 -4.78 -3.63
N ALA A 69 5.59 -3.62 -3.43
CA ALA A 69 5.22 -2.36 -4.05
C ALA A 69 6.17 -2.10 -5.25
N PRO A 70 5.83 -2.57 -6.48
CA PRO A 70 6.77 -2.58 -7.60
C PRO A 70 7.25 -1.19 -8.00
N PHE A 71 6.43 -0.17 -7.75
CA PHE A 71 6.73 1.22 -8.12
C PHE A 71 6.90 2.15 -6.90
N GLY A 72 6.75 1.62 -5.67
CA GLY A 72 6.69 2.44 -4.47
C GLY A 72 5.46 3.34 -4.43
N ILE A 73 5.54 4.46 -3.69
CA ILE A 73 4.50 5.48 -3.70
C ILE A 73 4.70 6.38 -4.92
N SER A 74 3.63 6.59 -5.72
CA SER A 74 3.68 7.38 -6.96
C SER A 74 4.13 8.84 -6.71
N THR A 75 4.64 9.47 -7.78
CA THR A 75 4.84 10.93 -7.81
C THR A 75 3.50 11.67 -7.75
N PRO A 76 3.49 12.95 -7.34
CA PRO A 76 2.24 13.73 -7.31
C PRO A 76 1.60 13.85 -8.68
N PHE A 77 0.26 13.80 -8.68
CA PHE A 77 -0.49 14.33 -9.82
C PHE A 77 -0.48 15.87 -9.77
N SER A 78 -0.65 16.54 -10.89
CA SER A 78 -0.81 17.99 -10.93
C SER A 78 -2.11 18.43 -10.23
N GLY A 79 -2.07 19.49 -9.43
CA GLY A 79 -3.23 20.06 -8.70
C GLY A 79 -2.86 20.46 -7.27
N ASP A 80 -3.69 21.27 -6.62
CA ASP A 80 -3.40 21.84 -5.29
C ASP A 80 -3.22 20.81 -4.16
N ASP A 81 -3.94 19.67 -4.25
CA ASP A 81 -3.82 18.56 -3.29
C ASP A 81 -2.82 17.45 -3.75
N ALA A 82 -2.11 17.69 -4.84
CA ALA A 82 -1.31 16.66 -5.49
C ALA A 82 -0.20 16.09 -4.58
N GLU A 83 0.36 16.93 -3.72
CA GLU A 83 1.41 16.48 -2.80
C GLU A 83 0.91 15.53 -1.73
N LEU A 84 -0.35 15.65 -1.33
CA LEU A 84 -0.95 14.83 -0.27
C LEU A 84 -1.54 13.52 -0.79
N ARG A 85 -2.07 13.54 -2.03
CA ARG A 85 -2.77 12.39 -2.63
C ARG A 85 -1.85 11.63 -3.57
N ARG A 86 -1.58 10.39 -3.24
CA ARG A 86 -0.72 9.48 -3.98
C ARG A 86 -1.44 8.19 -4.27
N THR A 87 -0.85 7.39 -5.13
CA THR A 87 -1.25 6.01 -5.35
C THR A 87 -0.07 5.07 -5.13
N MET A 88 -0.37 3.85 -4.79
CA MET A 88 0.60 2.77 -4.66
C MET A 88 -0.03 1.50 -5.20
N ASP A 89 0.63 0.86 -6.13
CA ASP A 89 0.24 -0.44 -6.64
C ASP A 89 0.93 -1.52 -5.78
N LEU A 90 0.16 -2.51 -5.34
CA LEU A 90 0.63 -3.64 -4.54
C LEU A 90 0.47 -4.92 -5.34
N GLU A 91 1.53 -5.70 -5.48
CA GLU A 91 1.45 -7.07 -5.98
C GLU A 91 0.70 -7.92 -4.96
N ILE A 92 -0.30 -8.64 -5.42
CA ILE A 92 -1.22 -9.37 -4.55
C ILE A 92 -0.74 -10.79 -4.34
N CYS A 93 -0.73 -11.21 -3.08
CA CYS A 93 -0.49 -12.60 -2.73
C CYS A 93 -1.62 -13.49 -3.28
N PRO A 94 -1.34 -14.73 -3.72
CA PRO A 94 -2.35 -15.65 -4.23
C PRO A 94 -3.55 -15.84 -3.30
N ASP A 95 -3.32 -15.84 -1.99
CA ASP A 95 -4.35 -16.02 -0.97
C ASP A 95 -5.34 -14.85 -0.90
N ASP A 96 -4.94 -13.64 -1.30
CA ASP A 96 -5.77 -12.45 -1.29
C ASP A 96 -6.60 -12.29 -2.58
N LEU A 97 -6.28 -13.01 -3.67
CA LEU A 97 -6.96 -12.88 -4.95
C LEU A 97 -8.44 -13.26 -4.88
N ALA A 98 -8.75 -14.42 -4.32
CA ALA A 98 -10.13 -14.90 -4.22
C ALA A 98 -11.02 -14.03 -3.32
N PRO A 99 -10.55 -13.55 -2.14
CA PRO A 99 -11.28 -12.57 -1.35
C PRO A 99 -11.54 -11.25 -2.08
N LEU A 100 -10.57 -10.70 -2.82
CA LEU A 100 -10.74 -9.47 -3.59
C LEU A 100 -11.75 -9.65 -4.73
N ALA A 101 -11.70 -10.77 -5.44
CA ALA A 101 -12.68 -11.10 -6.48
C ALA A 101 -14.11 -11.19 -5.92
N ARG A 102 -14.28 -11.74 -4.70
CA ARG A 102 -15.61 -11.75 -4.04
C ARG A 102 -16.11 -10.34 -3.72
N ILE A 103 -15.23 -9.41 -3.37
CA ILE A 103 -15.62 -8.00 -3.19
C ILE A 103 -16.08 -7.41 -4.52
N ASP A 104 -15.37 -7.64 -5.62
CA ASP A 104 -15.78 -7.19 -6.96
C ASP A 104 -17.15 -7.73 -7.36
N GLU A 105 -17.41 -9.02 -7.14
CA GLU A 105 -18.73 -9.62 -7.40
C GLU A 105 -19.84 -8.98 -6.55
N ALA A 106 -19.58 -8.69 -5.28
CA ALA A 106 -20.56 -8.00 -4.43
C ALA A 106 -20.84 -6.57 -4.92
N VAL A 107 -19.83 -5.88 -5.44
CA VAL A 107 -19.97 -4.53 -6.03
C VAL A 107 -20.80 -4.59 -7.31
N VAL A 108 -20.58 -5.58 -8.17
CA VAL A 108 -21.38 -5.79 -9.39
C VAL A 108 -22.85 -6.11 -9.02
N ALA A 109 -23.07 -7.01 -8.07
CA ALA A 109 -24.42 -7.35 -7.59
C ALA A 109 -25.13 -6.12 -7.00
N ALA A 110 -24.44 -5.28 -6.24
CA ALA A 110 -24.97 -4.02 -5.75
C ALA A 110 -25.27 -3.04 -6.90
N GLY A 111 -24.42 -2.99 -7.91
CA GLY A 111 -24.65 -2.20 -9.13
C GLY A 111 -25.92 -2.58 -9.86
N VAL A 112 -26.25 -3.87 -9.96
CA VAL A 112 -27.51 -4.36 -10.51
C VAL A 112 -28.68 -3.95 -9.63
N LYS A 113 -28.59 -4.24 -8.33
CA LYS A 113 -29.64 -3.95 -7.33
C LYS A 113 -29.99 -2.45 -7.26
N HIS A 114 -29.00 -1.60 -7.37
CA HIS A 114 -29.14 -0.15 -7.24
C HIS A 114 -29.05 0.59 -8.58
N SER A 115 -29.16 -0.11 -9.72
CA SER A 115 -28.91 0.45 -11.07
C SER A 115 -29.68 1.72 -11.34
N GLY A 116 -30.98 1.77 -11.02
CA GLY A 116 -31.79 2.97 -11.18
C GLY A 116 -31.27 4.16 -10.39
N LYS A 117 -30.79 3.96 -9.14
CA LYS A 117 -30.25 5.03 -8.27
C LYS A 117 -28.82 5.41 -8.64
N TRP A 118 -28.00 4.44 -9.05
CA TRP A 118 -26.58 4.67 -9.34
C TRP A 118 -26.35 5.22 -10.74
N PHE A 119 -27.12 4.69 -11.72
CA PHE A 119 -26.91 5.01 -13.14
C PHE A 119 -28.07 5.77 -13.77
N GLY A 120 -29.15 6.03 -13.02
CA GLY A 120 -30.34 6.73 -13.50
C GLY A 120 -31.26 5.88 -14.40
N ARG A 121 -30.98 4.60 -14.55
CA ARG A 121 -31.76 3.63 -15.34
C ARG A 121 -31.53 2.21 -14.85
N GLU A 122 -32.51 1.36 -15.07
CA GLU A 122 -32.37 -0.07 -14.81
C GLU A 122 -31.39 -0.68 -15.82
N LEU A 123 -30.45 -1.45 -15.30
CA LEU A 123 -29.41 -2.12 -16.09
C LEU A 123 -29.38 -3.61 -15.73
N ASN A 124 -29.15 -4.45 -16.75
CA ASN A 124 -28.90 -5.87 -16.53
C ASN A 124 -27.44 -6.10 -16.05
N GLU A 125 -27.18 -7.29 -15.56
CA GLU A 125 -25.85 -7.66 -15.02
C GLU A 125 -24.74 -7.48 -16.06
N ALA A 126 -24.97 -7.87 -17.32
CA ALA A 126 -23.95 -7.76 -18.36
C ALA A 126 -23.54 -6.30 -18.60
N ALA A 127 -24.49 -5.36 -18.61
CA ALA A 127 -24.22 -3.95 -18.75
C ALA A 127 -23.48 -3.37 -17.53
N VAL A 128 -23.88 -3.77 -16.31
CA VAL A 128 -23.22 -3.35 -15.07
C VAL A 128 -21.80 -3.88 -15.03
N ARG A 129 -21.59 -5.15 -15.36
CA ARG A 129 -20.26 -5.79 -15.39
C ARG A 129 -19.33 -5.13 -16.41
N ALA A 130 -19.84 -4.73 -17.57
CA ALA A 130 -19.08 -4.00 -18.58
C ALA A 130 -18.63 -2.59 -18.13
N MET A 131 -19.33 -2.01 -17.18
CA MET A 131 -18.98 -0.70 -16.59
C MET A 131 -18.11 -0.82 -15.34
N HIS A 132 -17.97 -2.02 -14.78
CA HIS A 132 -17.20 -2.24 -13.55
C HIS A 132 -15.70 -2.21 -13.82
N THR A 133 -14.98 -1.50 -12.96
CA THR A 133 -13.51 -1.51 -12.92
C THR A 133 -13.09 -2.41 -11.76
N PRO A 134 -12.46 -3.57 -12.03
CA PRO A 134 -12.09 -4.51 -10.99
C PRO A 134 -10.99 -3.96 -10.07
N LEU A 135 -10.98 -4.42 -8.81
CA LEU A 135 -9.93 -4.12 -7.84
C LEU A 135 -8.59 -4.68 -8.28
N VAL A 136 -8.60 -5.92 -8.78
CA VAL A 136 -7.38 -6.61 -9.21
C VAL A 136 -7.10 -6.27 -10.66
N ILE A 137 -5.97 -5.64 -10.89
CA ILE A 137 -5.48 -5.28 -12.22
C ILE A 137 -4.65 -6.43 -12.75
N ALA A 138 -5.12 -7.06 -13.83
CA ALA A 138 -4.38 -8.11 -14.51
C ALA A 138 -3.06 -7.57 -15.09
N PRO A 139 -1.97 -8.32 -15.00
CA PRO A 139 -0.70 -7.89 -15.55
C PRO A 139 -0.74 -7.90 -17.09
N LYS A 140 -0.02 -6.97 -17.72
CA LYS A 140 0.11 -6.92 -19.17
C LYS A 140 0.94 -8.09 -19.75
N LYS A 141 1.83 -8.65 -18.94
CA LYS A 141 2.67 -9.80 -19.29
C LYS A 141 2.52 -10.86 -18.21
N GLN A 142 2.50 -12.13 -18.60
CA GLN A 142 2.30 -13.27 -17.70
C GLN A 142 3.39 -13.41 -16.62
N GLU A 143 4.56 -12.84 -16.84
CA GLU A 143 5.68 -12.85 -15.88
C GLU A 143 5.47 -11.95 -14.66
N TYR A 144 4.49 -11.03 -14.70
CA TYR A 144 4.19 -10.12 -13.61
C TYR A 144 3.03 -10.62 -12.76
N ALA A 145 3.07 -10.33 -11.47
CA ALA A 145 1.96 -10.61 -10.58
C ALA A 145 0.82 -9.60 -10.80
N PRO A 146 -0.44 -10.01 -10.56
CA PRO A 146 -1.57 -9.07 -10.52
C PRO A 146 -1.38 -8.06 -9.41
N THR A 147 -1.88 -6.84 -9.63
CA THR A 147 -1.73 -5.73 -8.69
C THR A 147 -3.08 -5.15 -8.27
N VAL A 148 -3.10 -4.54 -7.10
CA VAL A 148 -4.21 -3.69 -6.62
C VAL A 148 -3.70 -2.27 -6.45
N ARG A 149 -4.44 -1.32 -7.02
CA ARG A 149 -4.15 0.11 -6.83
C ARG A 149 -4.80 0.62 -5.56
N THR A 150 -3.97 1.18 -4.68
CA THR A 150 -4.40 1.79 -3.42
C THR A 150 -4.17 3.29 -3.43
N LYS A 151 -5.00 4.02 -2.69
CA LYS A 151 -4.80 5.46 -2.43
C LYS A 151 -4.00 5.63 -1.15
N VAL A 152 -3.02 6.50 -1.20
CA VAL A 152 -2.18 6.88 -0.05
C VAL A 152 -2.33 8.38 0.17
N ASN A 153 -2.71 8.78 1.37
CA ASN A 153 -2.70 10.17 1.77
C ASN A 153 -1.48 10.40 2.68
N ILE A 154 -0.49 11.11 2.18
CA ILE A 154 0.79 11.31 2.90
C ILE A 154 0.61 11.98 4.26
N ALA A 155 -0.41 12.84 4.41
CA ALA A 155 -0.66 13.53 5.68
C ALA A 155 -1.27 12.62 6.76
N THR A 156 -2.04 11.60 6.37
CA THR A 156 -2.81 10.77 7.30
C THR A 156 -2.38 9.32 7.37
N THR A 157 -1.69 8.82 6.34
CA THR A 157 -1.19 7.44 6.32
C THR A 157 -0.02 7.28 7.27
N GLU A 158 -0.17 6.39 8.24
CA GLU A 158 0.91 6.06 9.17
C GLU A 158 1.87 5.05 8.53
N ILE A 159 3.14 5.42 8.41
CA ILE A 159 4.19 4.56 7.84
C ILE A 159 5.10 4.09 8.96
N TYR A 160 5.40 2.80 8.97
CA TYR A 160 6.28 2.15 9.93
C TYR A 160 7.31 1.30 9.20
N VAL A 161 8.53 1.27 9.72
CA VAL A 161 9.61 0.43 9.20
C VAL A 161 9.92 -0.68 10.21
N HIS A 162 9.81 -1.92 9.75
CA HIS A 162 10.14 -3.12 10.50
C HIS A 162 11.60 -3.51 10.23
N LYS A 163 12.46 -3.39 11.25
CA LYS A 163 13.91 -3.63 11.16
C LYS A 163 14.35 -5.07 11.49
N GLY A 164 13.43 -6.01 11.45
CA GLY A 164 13.66 -7.37 11.93
C GLY A 164 13.38 -7.53 13.43
N GLY A 165 13.12 -8.76 13.87
CA GLY A 165 12.71 -9.04 15.24
C GLY A 165 11.42 -8.31 15.64
N LYS A 166 11.42 -7.65 16.80
CA LYS A 166 10.26 -6.88 17.32
C LYS A 166 10.41 -5.36 17.16
N SER A 167 11.47 -4.90 16.48
CA SER A 167 11.76 -3.48 16.37
C SER A 167 10.97 -2.82 15.25
N VAL A 168 10.14 -1.83 15.61
CA VAL A 168 9.34 -1.04 14.68
C VAL A 168 9.66 0.43 14.90
N LYS A 169 9.98 1.16 13.82
CA LYS A 169 10.25 2.59 13.83
C LYS A 169 9.20 3.32 12.99
N LYS A 170 8.81 4.51 13.41
CA LYS A 170 8.02 5.40 12.55
C LYS A 170 8.84 5.79 11.33
N GLY A 171 8.29 5.58 10.16
CA GLY A 171 8.91 5.88 8.88
C GLY A 171 8.26 7.07 8.17
N SER A 172 8.72 7.31 6.97
CA SER A 172 8.24 8.35 6.05
C SER A 172 7.89 7.75 4.68
N LYS A 173 7.34 8.55 3.78
CA LYS A 173 7.08 8.14 2.39
C LYS A 173 8.34 7.65 1.66
N ASP A 174 9.50 8.19 2.02
CA ASP A 174 10.77 7.89 1.37
C ASP A 174 11.30 6.49 1.72
N ASP A 175 10.80 5.91 2.81
CA ASP A 175 11.08 4.52 3.18
C ASP A 175 10.31 3.51 2.28
N VAL A 176 9.36 3.98 1.47
CA VAL A 176 8.57 3.15 0.54
C VAL A 176 9.11 3.31 -0.88
N ALA A 177 10.30 2.83 -1.10
CA ALA A 177 10.95 2.86 -2.40
C ALA A 177 10.34 1.83 -3.37
N LYS A 178 10.74 1.94 -4.63
CA LYS A 178 10.40 0.95 -5.66
C LYS A 178 10.88 -0.44 -5.24
N GLY A 179 9.98 -1.43 -5.31
CA GLY A 179 10.26 -2.81 -4.95
C GLY A 179 10.18 -3.12 -3.46
N SER A 180 9.81 -2.15 -2.60
CA SER A 180 9.66 -2.35 -1.16
C SER A 180 8.66 -3.47 -0.86
N LEU A 181 8.97 -4.27 0.15
CA LEU A 181 8.07 -5.27 0.71
C LEU A 181 7.26 -4.62 1.83
N VAL A 182 5.94 -4.67 1.70
CA VAL A 182 5.04 -3.95 2.60
C VAL A 182 3.86 -4.81 3.06
N SER A 183 3.35 -4.48 4.23
CA SER A 183 2.06 -4.96 4.72
C SER A 183 1.17 -3.74 4.91
N ALA A 184 0.03 -3.70 4.24
CA ALA A 184 -0.85 -2.54 4.21
C ALA A 184 -2.16 -2.81 4.96
N TYR A 185 -2.54 -1.87 5.84
CA TYR A 185 -3.89 -1.80 6.38
C TYR A 185 -4.70 -0.86 5.52
N VAL A 186 -5.74 -1.39 4.91
CA VAL A 186 -6.56 -0.67 3.94
C VAL A 186 -8.01 -0.59 4.38
N THR A 187 -8.66 0.47 3.95
CA THR A 187 -10.10 0.69 4.11
C THR A 187 -10.76 0.67 2.74
N LEU A 188 -11.83 -0.12 2.63
CA LEU A 188 -12.74 -0.08 1.50
C LEU A 188 -13.74 1.06 1.74
N SER A 189 -13.47 2.25 1.20
CA SER A 189 -14.16 3.45 1.63
C SER A 189 -15.45 3.74 0.86
N SER A 190 -15.44 3.54 -0.45
CA SER A 190 -16.60 3.87 -1.30
C SER A 190 -16.50 3.26 -2.69
N VAL A 191 -17.65 3.08 -3.31
CA VAL A 191 -17.78 2.92 -4.76
C VAL A 191 -17.64 4.30 -5.39
N MET A 192 -16.76 4.41 -6.37
CA MET A 192 -16.52 5.63 -7.14
C MET A 192 -17.15 5.51 -8.52
N PHE A 193 -17.71 6.61 -9.00
CA PHE A 193 -18.32 6.72 -10.32
C PHE A 193 -17.59 7.78 -11.14
N GLY A 194 -17.16 7.45 -12.34
CA GLY A 194 -16.49 8.38 -13.26
C GLY A 194 -16.31 7.78 -14.64
N ASN A 195 -16.30 8.61 -15.67
CA ASN A 195 -16.04 8.21 -17.05
C ASN A 195 -16.87 7.00 -17.54
N ARG A 196 -18.14 6.94 -17.15
CA ARG A 196 -19.06 5.82 -17.44
C ARG A 196 -18.64 4.47 -16.84
N GLN A 197 -17.72 4.50 -15.89
CA GLN A 197 -17.26 3.34 -15.14
C GLN A 197 -17.53 3.53 -13.65
N PHE A 198 -17.54 2.44 -12.90
CA PHE A 198 -17.61 2.45 -11.45
C PHE A 198 -16.72 1.34 -10.88
N GLY A 199 -16.31 1.53 -9.66
CA GLY A 199 -15.50 0.53 -8.95
C GLY A 199 -15.22 0.98 -7.54
N VAL A 200 -14.68 0.11 -6.72
CA VAL A 200 -14.31 0.44 -5.34
C VAL A 200 -12.90 0.94 -5.25
N SER A 201 -12.61 1.68 -4.21
CA SER A 201 -11.29 2.25 -3.96
C SER A 201 -10.81 1.84 -2.57
N LEU A 202 -9.58 1.37 -2.52
CA LEU A 202 -8.87 1.07 -1.28
C LEU A 202 -8.02 2.25 -0.86
N THR A 203 -8.11 2.63 0.41
CA THR A 203 -7.28 3.69 0.99
C THR A 203 -6.38 3.08 2.07
N VAL A 204 -5.09 3.35 1.99
CA VAL A 204 -4.12 2.89 2.99
C VAL A 204 -4.23 3.78 4.23
N GLU A 205 -4.45 3.17 5.39
CA GLU A 205 -4.40 3.86 6.69
C GLU A 205 -3.03 3.72 7.35
N LYS A 206 -2.51 2.48 7.33
CA LYS A 206 -1.19 2.16 7.91
C LYS A 206 -0.40 1.30 6.95
N LEU A 207 0.88 1.55 6.87
CA LEU A 207 1.82 0.83 6.03
C LEU A 207 3.00 0.37 6.88
N MET A 208 3.32 -0.91 6.84
CA MET A 208 4.53 -1.44 7.43
C MET A 208 5.48 -1.87 6.33
N VAL A 209 6.64 -1.24 6.27
CA VAL A 209 7.70 -1.56 5.32
C VAL A 209 8.64 -2.55 5.98
N LYS A 210 8.88 -3.69 5.35
CA LYS A 210 9.89 -4.66 5.78
C LYS A 210 11.25 -4.20 5.25
N GLN A 211 12.14 -3.80 6.13
CA GLN A 211 13.52 -3.53 5.76
C GLN A 211 14.23 -4.87 5.56
N SER A 212 14.74 -5.13 4.35
CA SER A 212 15.65 -6.25 4.12
C SER A 212 16.93 -6.03 4.92
N ALA A 213 17.50 -7.11 5.45
CA ALA A 213 18.76 -7.02 6.20
C ALA A 213 19.90 -6.41 5.35
N ASP A 214 19.80 -6.55 4.04
CA ASP A 214 20.79 -6.05 3.06
C ASP A 214 20.62 -4.56 2.71
N ALA A 215 19.51 -3.92 3.09
CA ALA A 215 19.28 -2.49 2.79
C ALA A 215 20.05 -1.53 3.74
N SER A 216 20.79 -2.05 4.73
CA SER A 216 21.65 -1.25 5.60
C SER A 216 23.03 -0.91 4.97
N SER A 217 23.39 -1.60 3.89
CA SER A 217 24.52 -1.22 3.05
C SER A 217 23.98 -0.51 1.81
N GLY A 218 23.80 0.79 1.90
CA GLY A 218 23.63 1.69 0.74
C GLY A 218 24.88 1.73 -0.13
N ALA A 219 25.57 0.61 -0.28
CA ALA A 219 26.57 0.37 -1.28
C ALA A 219 25.83 0.10 -2.59
N SER A 220 25.84 1.10 -3.47
CA SER A 220 25.58 0.99 -4.89
C SER A 220 26.10 -0.36 -5.40
N VAL A 221 25.21 -1.20 -5.97
CA VAL A 221 25.61 -2.40 -6.72
C VAL A 221 26.38 -2.02 -8.01
N PHE A 222 26.66 -0.75 -8.21
CA PHE A 222 27.53 -0.17 -9.21
C PHE A 222 28.90 0.25 -8.64
N GLY A 223 29.30 -0.28 -7.49
CA GLY A 223 30.69 -0.22 -7.01
C GLY A 223 31.53 -1.15 -7.87
N ASP A 224 32.57 -0.55 -8.51
CA ASP A 224 33.66 -1.17 -9.28
C ASP A 224 33.43 -1.43 -10.78
N PHE A 225 32.84 -0.48 -11.50
CA PHE A 225 33.35 -0.18 -12.82
C PHE A 225 34.39 0.96 -12.69
N VAL A 226 35.65 0.59 -12.47
CA VAL A 226 36.78 1.46 -12.73
C VAL A 226 36.77 1.68 -14.23
N LEU A 227 36.35 2.86 -14.66
CA LEU A 227 36.62 3.33 -16.01
C LEU A 227 38.16 3.55 -16.04
N GLU A 228 38.89 2.61 -16.64
CA GLU A 228 40.24 2.89 -17.08
C GLU A 228 40.15 4.04 -18.08
N GLU A 229 40.52 5.24 -17.62
CA GLU A 229 40.76 6.38 -18.52
C GLU A 229 41.94 6.00 -19.42
N GLU A 230 41.63 5.65 -20.67
CA GLU A 230 42.65 5.57 -21.71
C GLU A 230 43.28 6.99 -21.85
N GLU A 231 44.53 7.13 -21.41
CA GLU A 231 45.32 8.32 -21.68
C GLU A 231 45.36 8.58 -23.19
N PRO A 232 45.12 9.83 -23.63
CA PRO A 232 45.23 10.16 -25.04
C PRO A 232 46.71 10.11 -25.45
N THR A 233 47.12 9.10 -26.16
CA THR A 233 48.43 9.01 -26.82
C THR A 233 48.62 10.21 -27.74
N ALA A 234 49.41 11.17 -27.27
CA ALA A 234 49.85 12.32 -28.02
C ALA A 234 50.65 11.85 -29.25
N LYS A 235 50.02 11.88 -30.41
CA LYS A 235 50.71 11.75 -31.69
C LYS A 235 51.57 12.99 -31.91
N ARG A 236 52.87 12.81 -31.67
CA ARG A 236 53.93 13.74 -32.01
C ARG A 236 53.98 13.90 -33.53
N ALA A 237 53.46 15.01 -34.05
CA ALA A 237 53.67 15.39 -35.45
C ALA A 237 55.13 15.81 -35.63
N LYS A 238 55.87 15.02 -36.40
CA LYS A 238 57.16 15.42 -36.94
C LYS A 238 56.89 16.39 -38.08
N LEU A 239 57.27 17.66 -37.87
CA LEU A 239 57.53 18.56 -38.97
C LEU A 239 58.84 18.10 -39.62
N GLU A 240 58.77 17.67 -40.86
CA GLU A 240 59.95 17.69 -41.76
C GLU A 240 59.87 18.95 -42.59
N GLU A 241 60.86 19.83 -42.36
CA GLU A 241 61.27 20.85 -43.29
C GLU A 241 62.06 20.19 -44.40
N GLY A 242 61.84 20.66 -45.60
CA GLY A 242 62.70 20.25 -46.70
C GLY A 242 62.23 20.67 -48.09
N TYR A 243 62.79 21.81 -48.56
CA TYR A 243 62.94 22.30 -49.93
C TYR A 243 61.68 22.62 -50.75
#